data_fda188b27a14d0ffe54eca88c275dd27
#
_entry.id   fda188b27a14d0ffe54eca88c275dd27
#
_cell.length_a   1.000
_cell.length_b   1.000
_cell.length_c   1.000
_cell.angle_alpha   90.00
_cell.angle_beta   90.00
_cell.angle_gamma   90.00
#
_symmetry.space_group_name_H-M   'P 1'
#
loop_
_entity.id
_entity.type
_entity.pdbx_description
1 polymer ?
#
loop_
_entity_poly.entity_id
_entity_poly.type
_entity_poly.pdbx_seq_one_letter_code
_entity_poly.pdbx_strand_id
1 'polypeptide(L)'
;MREIVTAVEMKELDHNTIQKAGISSPVLMERAALKTVEEIVQRLKNKEKEKILVVCGTGNNGGDGLAIARLLQLRGVRTWYYIAGKEEKMTAETAGQLKTAEYYQVPRVHNLDPDEYTTIVDAIFGVGLSRPVEGKYAELISTCLLYTS
;
A
#
# COMPACT_ATOMS: atom_id res chain seq x y z
N MET A 1 -1.71 -7.67 -13.94
CA MET A 1 -1.32 -8.09 -12.59
C MET A 1 -2.57 -8.43 -11.80
N ARG A 2 -2.56 -9.48 -11.03
CA ARG A 2 -3.73 -9.91 -10.26
C ARG A 2 -3.61 -9.45 -8.81
N GLU A 3 -4.75 -9.39 -8.15
CA GLU A 3 -4.80 -9.09 -6.73
C GLU A 3 -4.10 -10.16 -5.92
N ILE A 4 -3.46 -9.76 -4.82
CA ILE A 4 -2.79 -10.67 -3.89
C ILE A 4 -3.77 -11.04 -2.78
N VAL A 5 -4.23 -10.04 -2.04
CA VAL A 5 -5.26 -10.18 -1.01
C VAL A 5 -6.12 -8.93 -1.07
N THR A 6 -7.44 -9.07 -1.09
CA THR A 6 -8.32 -7.91 -1.09
C THR A 6 -8.34 -7.27 0.28
N ALA A 7 -8.62 -5.97 0.33
CA ALA A 7 -8.76 -5.26 1.61
C ALA A 7 -9.93 -5.81 2.43
N VAL A 8 -10.98 -6.28 1.77
CA VAL A 8 -12.13 -6.88 2.47
C VAL A 8 -11.70 -8.17 3.17
N GLU A 9 -10.96 -9.03 2.47
CA GLU A 9 -10.44 -10.27 3.04
C GLU A 9 -9.53 -10.00 4.24
N MET A 10 -8.64 -9.02 4.12
CA MET A 10 -7.77 -8.62 5.21
C MET A 10 -8.57 -8.14 6.42
N LYS A 11 -9.57 -7.29 6.20
CA LYS A 11 -10.41 -6.76 7.28
C LYS A 11 -11.21 -7.86 7.98
N GLU A 12 -11.75 -8.81 7.25
CA GLU A 12 -12.49 -9.93 7.84
C GLU A 12 -11.59 -10.80 8.71
N LEU A 13 -10.40 -11.11 8.23
CA LEU A 13 -9.41 -11.88 9.00
C LEU A 13 -9.01 -11.13 10.27
N ASP A 14 -8.70 -9.84 10.14
CA ASP A 14 -8.31 -8.99 11.26
C ASP A 14 -9.43 -8.90 12.30
N HIS A 15 -10.66 -8.64 11.87
CA HIS A 15 -11.80 -8.53 12.75
C HIS A 15 -12.01 -9.80 13.57
N ASN A 16 -11.98 -10.96 12.91
CA ASN A 16 -12.13 -12.25 13.59
C ASN A 16 -11.02 -12.48 14.60
N THR A 17 -9.79 -12.16 14.25
CA THR A 17 -8.63 -12.37 15.12
C THR A 17 -8.65 -11.42 16.32
N ILE A 18 -9.03 -10.15 16.11
CA ILE A 18 -9.16 -9.18 17.21
C ILE A 18 -10.19 -9.66 18.23
N GLN A 19 -11.35 -10.09 17.77
CA GLN A 19 -12.44 -10.52 18.64
C GLN A 19 -12.17 -11.84 19.34
N LYS A 20 -11.60 -12.81 18.62
CA LYS A 20 -11.45 -14.17 19.15
C LYS A 20 -10.14 -14.41 19.87
N ALA A 21 -9.07 -13.78 19.44
CA ALA A 21 -7.73 -14.02 19.98
C ALA A 21 -7.18 -12.86 20.82
N GLY A 22 -7.85 -11.71 20.84
CA GLY A 22 -7.42 -10.54 21.61
C GLY A 22 -6.16 -9.89 21.10
N ILE A 23 -5.80 -10.10 19.84
CA ILE A 23 -4.61 -9.50 19.23
C ILE A 23 -4.97 -8.08 18.73
N SER A 24 -4.12 -7.09 19.02
CA SER A 24 -4.39 -5.71 18.66
C SER A 24 -4.38 -5.47 17.16
N SER A 25 -5.15 -4.49 16.71
CA SER A 25 -5.27 -4.15 15.28
C SER A 25 -3.94 -3.78 14.61
N PRO A 26 -3.07 -2.95 15.21
CA PRO A 26 -1.77 -2.68 14.59
C PRO A 26 -0.89 -3.90 14.39
N VAL A 27 -0.92 -4.85 15.29
CA VAL A 27 -0.15 -6.10 15.16
C VAL A 27 -0.68 -6.93 14.00
N LEU A 28 -1.99 -7.03 13.86
CA LEU A 28 -2.61 -7.76 12.75
C LEU A 28 -2.32 -7.11 11.41
N MET A 29 -2.37 -5.79 11.35
CA MET A 29 -2.04 -5.03 10.14
C MET A 29 -0.59 -5.29 9.72
N GLU A 30 0.32 -5.28 10.66
CA GLU A 30 1.74 -5.57 10.40
C GLU A 30 1.93 -7.00 9.87
N ARG A 31 1.30 -7.97 10.47
CA ARG A 31 1.40 -9.38 10.05
C ARG A 31 0.83 -9.57 8.64
N ALA A 32 -0.31 -8.98 8.36
CA ALA A 32 -0.93 -9.06 7.04
C ALA A 32 -0.05 -8.38 5.98
N ALA A 33 0.53 -7.23 6.31
CA ALA A 33 1.42 -6.52 5.40
C ALA A 33 2.70 -7.32 5.12
N LEU A 34 3.28 -7.95 6.12
CA LEU A 34 4.45 -8.81 5.96
C LEU A 34 4.17 -9.94 4.97
N LYS A 35 3.03 -10.59 5.12
CA LYS A 35 2.63 -11.68 4.23
C LYS A 35 2.46 -11.19 2.79
N THR A 36 1.82 -10.06 2.62
CA THR A 36 1.62 -9.45 1.31
C THR A 36 2.95 -9.08 0.66
N VAL A 37 3.86 -8.49 1.42
CA VAL A 37 5.19 -8.12 0.93
C VAL A 37 5.98 -9.34 0.47
N GLU A 38 5.92 -10.44 1.22
CA GLU A 38 6.59 -11.66 0.81
C GLU A 38 6.05 -12.19 -0.52
N GLU A 39 4.74 -12.13 -0.72
CA GLU A 39 4.15 -12.52 -2.00
C GLU A 39 4.57 -11.59 -3.14
N ILE A 40 4.64 -10.30 -2.88
CA ILE A 40 5.10 -9.33 -3.88
C ILE A 40 6.55 -9.62 -4.27
N VAL A 41 7.42 -9.76 -3.28
CA VAL A 41 8.85 -9.99 -3.52
C VAL A 41 9.10 -11.28 -4.31
N GLN A 42 8.34 -12.33 -4.02
CA GLN A 42 8.43 -13.59 -4.77
C GLN A 42 8.07 -13.44 -6.24
N ARG A 43 7.23 -12.46 -6.59
CA ARG A 43 6.80 -12.22 -7.96
C ARG A 43 7.72 -11.27 -8.73
N LEU A 44 8.66 -10.62 -8.06
CA LEU A 44 9.60 -9.72 -8.71
C LEU A 44 10.70 -10.52 -9.39
N LYS A 45 10.85 -10.33 -10.70
CA LYS A 45 11.87 -11.05 -11.48
C LYS A 45 13.27 -10.54 -11.19
N ASN A 46 13.42 -9.24 -11.06
CA ASN A 46 14.69 -8.61 -10.73
C ASN A 46 14.44 -7.46 -9.78
N LYS A 47 14.56 -7.73 -8.49
CA LYS A 47 14.32 -6.80 -7.42
C LYS A 47 15.08 -5.48 -7.58
N GLU A 48 16.31 -5.52 -8.09
CA GLU A 48 17.17 -4.34 -8.26
C GLU A 48 16.68 -3.40 -9.36
N LYS A 49 15.95 -3.92 -10.33
CA LYS A 49 15.40 -3.13 -11.44
C LYS A 49 14.00 -2.62 -11.20
N GLU A 50 13.36 -3.12 -10.15
CA GLU A 50 11.99 -2.72 -9.85
C GLU A 50 11.94 -1.36 -9.17
N LYS A 51 10.96 -0.57 -9.59
CA LYS A 51 10.59 0.70 -8.94
C LYS A 51 9.10 0.60 -8.62
N ILE A 52 8.79 0.55 -7.34
CA ILE A 52 7.42 0.35 -6.90
C ILE A 52 6.84 1.64 -6.34
N LEU A 53 5.66 2.00 -6.81
CA LEU A 53 4.85 3.06 -6.23
C LEU A 53 3.68 2.44 -5.49
N VAL A 54 3.52 2.79 -4.22
CA VAL A 54 2.35 2.40 -3.44
C VAL A 54 1.42 3.59 -3.35
N VAL A 55 0.20 3.45 -3.86
CA VAL A 55 -0.81 4.49 -3.82
C VAL A 55 -1.75 4.19 -2.67
N CYS A 56 -1.75 5.05 -1.67
CA CYS A 56 -2.46 4.85 -0.41
C CYS A 56 -3.65 5.79 -0.29
N GLY A 57 -4.82 5.24 0.00
CA GLY A 57 -5.98 6.06 0.36
C GLY A 57 -5.89 6.55 1.80
N THR A 58 -6.92 7.25 2.26
CA THR A 58 -6.99 7.79 3.62
C THR A 58 -7.72 6.87 4.59
N GLY A 59 -8.44 5.88 4.09
CA GLY A 59 -9.05 4.83 4.91
C GLY A 59 -8.03 3.79 5.36
N ASN A 60 -8.48 2.73 6.01
CA ASN A 60 -7.59 1.69 6.54
C ASN A 60 -6.78 0.96 5.46
N ASN A 61 -7.28 0.92 4.24
CA ASN A 61 -6.52 0.35 3.12
C ASN A 61 -5.22 1.11 2.87
N GLY A 62 -5.26 2.43 3.04
CA GLY A 62 -4.06 3.26 2.96
C GLY A 62 -3.03 2.89 4.00
N GLY A 63 -3.47 2.56 5.22
CA GLY A 63 -2.59 2.07 6.27
C GLY A 63 -1.90 0.77 5.88
N ASP A 64 -2.62 -0.16 5.28
CA ASP A 64 -2.05 -1.38 4.73
C ASP A 64 -0.99 -1.05 3.68
N GLY A 65 -1.29 -0.11 2.78
CA GLY A 65 -0.36 0.33 1.75
C GLY A 65 0.91 0.94 2.31
N LEU A 66 0.79 1.79 3.32
CA LEU A 66 1.95 2.41 3.96
C LEU A 66 2.83 1.38 4.67
N ALA A 67 2.23 0.40 5.33
CA ALA A 67 2.98 -0.70 5.92
C ALA A 67 3.70 -1.51 4.84
N ILE A 68 3.04 -1.80 3.74
CA ILE A 68 3.63 -2.49 2.60
C ILE A 68 4.82 -1.70 2.03
N ALA A 69 4.67 -0.39 1.84
CA ALA A 69 5.74 0.45 1.32
C ALA A 69 6.98 0.41 2.21
N ARG A 70 6.78 0.55 3.50
CA ARG A 70 7.87 0.48 4.49
C ARG A 70 8.57 -0.88 4.45
N LEU A 71 7.80 -1.95 4.45
CA LEU A 71 8.35 -3.30 4.48
C LEU A 71 9.07 -3.66 3.17
N LEU A 72 8.56 -3.21 2.03
CA LEU A 72 9.26 -3.36 0.75
C LEU A 72 10.61 -2.66 0.77
N GLN A 73 10.66 -1.43 1.29
CA GLN A 73 11.91 -0.71 1.40
C GLN A 73 12.90 -1.42 2.31
N LEU A 74 12.44 -1.95 3.43
CA LEU A 74 13.29 -2.73 4.34
C LEU A 74 13.84 -4.00 3.69
N ARG A 75 13.14 -4.54 2.70
CA ARG A 75 13.60 -5.68 1.91
C ARG A 75 14.51 -5.27 0.76
N GLY A 76 14.88 -4.01 0.66
CA GLY A 76 15.79 -3.52 -0.37
C GLY A 76 15.15 -3.25 -1.73
N VAL A 77 13.83 -3.17 -1.79
CA VAL A 77 13.10 -2.83 -3.02
C VAL A 77 12.91 -1.32 -3.06
N ARG A 78 13.27 -0.67 -4.16
CA ARG A 78 13.07 0.77 -4.31
C ARG A 78 11.58 1.08 -4.33
N THR A 79 11.10 1.79 -3.32
CA THR A 79 9.67 2.00 -3.11
C THR A 79 9.40 3.44 -2.74
N TRP A 80 8.35 3.98 -3.34
CA TRP A 80 7.82 5.31 -3.03
C TRP A 80 6.35 5.15 -2.67
N TYR A 81 5.78 6.12 -1.98
CA TYR A 81 4.34 6.14 -1.74
C TYR A 81 3.75 7.49 -2.10
N TYR A 82 2.47 7.45 -2.43
CA TYR A 82 1.66 8.62 -2.74
C TYR A 82 0.38 8.54 -1.91
N ILE A 83 -0.02 9.65 -1.30
CA ILE A 83 -1.28 9.71 -0.54
C ILE A 83 -2.37 10.27 -1.45
N ALA A 84 -3.37 9.45 -1.74
CA ALA A 84 -4.54 9.84 -2.53
C ALA A 84 -5.63 10.30 -1.57
N GLY A 85 -5.71 11.60 -1.35
CA GLY A 85 -6.68 12.21 -0.46
C GLY A 85 -6.03 13.19 0.51
N LYS A 86 -6.85 13.71 1.41
CA LYS A 86 -6.41 14.69 2.40
C LYS A 86 -5.99 14.00 3.70
N GLU A 87 -4.83 14.35 4.21
CA GLU A 87 -4.30 13.73 5.43
C GLU A 87 -5.23 13.89 6.64
N GLU A 88 -5.92 15.01 6.75
CA GLU A 88 -6.86 15.24 7.85
C GLU A 88 -8.05 14.27 7.83
N LYS A 89 -8.27 13.56 6.73
CA LYS A 89 -9.32 12.55 6.62
C LYS A 89 -8.82 11.13 6.91
N MET A 90 -7.55 10.98 7.20
CA MET A 90 -7.00 9.66 7.52
C MET A 90 -7.61 9.09 8.78
N THR A 91 -7.83 7.76 8.76
CA THR A 91 -8.13 7.04 9.99
C THR A 91 -6.93 7.09 10.93
N ALA A 92 -7.17 6.89 12.23
CA ALA A 92 -6.09 6.87 13.21
C ALA A 92 -5.02 5.82 12.88
N GLU A 93 -5.46 4.66 12.39
CA GLU A 93 -4.56 3.57 12.01
C GLU A 93 -3.67 3.97 10.82
N THR A 94 -4.25 4.59 9.80
CA THR A 94 -3.50 5.04 8.63
C THR A 94 -2.55 6.19 8.98
N ALA A 95 -2.99 7.13 9.81
CA ALA A 95 -2.13 8.21 10.29
C ALA A 95 -0.94 7.66 11.09
N GLY A 96 -1.15 6.61 11.87
CA GLY A 96 -0.08 5.94 12.60
C GLY A 96 0.93 5.29 11.65
N GLN A 97 0.45 4.65 10.60
CA GLN A 97 1.33 4.04 9.60
C GLN A 97 2.11 5.10 8.80
N LEU A 98 1.48 6.24 8.51
CA LEU A 98 2.19 7.35 7.85
C LEU A 98 3.35 7.84 8.73
N LYS A 99 3.11 8.01 10.01
CA LYS A 99 4.14 8.42 10.96
C LYS A 99 5.31 7.42 10.99
N THR A 100 5.00 6.13 10.97
CA THR A 100 6.01 5.08 10.92
C THR A 100 6.80 5.11 9.61
N ALA A 101 6.13 5.29 8.48
CA ALA A 101 6.79 5.42 7.19
C ALA A 101 7.73 6.63 7.15
N GLU A 102 7.32 7.75 7.73
CA GLU A 102 8.17 8.94 7.85
C GLU A 102 9.39 8.69 8.73
N TYR A 103 9.21 7.99 9.85
CA TYR A 103 10.32 7.63 10.74
C TYR A 103 11.38 6.79 10.00
N TYR A 104 10.95 5.84 9.18
CA TYR A 104 11.86 5.00 8.39
C TYR A 104 12.30 5.67 7.10
N GLN A 105 11.90 6.91 6.87
CA GLN A 105 12.31 7.72 5.72
C GLN A 105 11.95 7.07 4.38
N VAL A 106 10.78 6.44 4.31
CA VAL A 106 10.25 5.94 3.05
C VAL A 106 9.96 7.14 2.13
N PRO A 107 10.48 7.18 0.91
CA PRO A 107 10.28 8.34 0.05
C PRO A 107 8.80 8.54 -0.33
N ARG A 108 8.34 9.76 -0.20
CA ARG A 108 6.99 10.16 -0.60
C ARG A 108 7.04 10.99 -1.86
N VAL A 109 6.11 10.73 -2.77
CA VAL A 109 5.92 11.56 -3.97
C VAL A 109 4.60 12.29 -3.89
N HIS A 110 4.57 13.50 -4.45
CA HIS A 110 3.38 14.35 -4.46
C HIS A 110 2.75 14.46 -5.84
N ASN A 111 3.41 13.94 -6.86
CA ASN A 111 2.92 13.90 -8.23
C ASN A 111 3.01 12.48 -8.76
N LEU A 112 2.03 12.09 -9.54
CA LEU A 112 2.01 10.77 -10.17
C LEU A 112 2.57 10.87 -11.58
N ASP A 113 3.68 10.17 -11.81
CA ASP A 113 4.28 10.04 -13.14
C ASP A 113 4.33 8.55 -13.48
N PRO A 114 3.50 8.10 -14.46
CA PRO A 114 3.41 6.69 -14.80
C PRO A 114 4.70 6.08 -15.31
N ASP A 115 5.53 6.87 -15.97
CA ASP A 115 6.71 6.35 -16.66
C ASP A 115 7.87 6.05 -15.71
N GLU A 116 7.76 6.45 -14.45
CA GLU A 116 8.83 6.25 -13.47
C GLU A 116 8.79 4.91 -12.75
N TYR A 117 7.68 4.18 -12.83
CA TYR A 117 7.49 2.98 -12.01
C TYR A 117 7.26 1.74 -12.85
N THR A 118 7.76 0.61 -12.36
CA THR A 118 7.58 -0.69 -13.01
C THR A 118 6.36 -1.44 -12.47
N THR A 119 6.00 -1.15 -11.23
CA THR A 119 4.87 -1.82 -10.56
C THR A 119 4.17 -0.82 -9.66
N ILE A 120 2.86 -0.91 -9.61
CA ILE A 120 2.03 -0.09 -8.73
C ILE A 120 1.27 -1.01 -7.78
N VAL A 121 1.32 -0.68 -6.50
CA VAL A 121 0.47 -1.28 -5.48
C VAL A 121 -0.68 -0.31 -5.24
N ASP A 122 -1.89 -0.73 -5.55
CA ASP A 122 -3.09 0.05 -5.32
C ASP A 122 -3.63 -0.29 -3.93
N ALA A 123 -3.61 0.68 -3.03
CA ALA A 123 -4.12 0.55 -1.67
C ALA A 123 -5.12 1.66 -1.34
N ILE A 124 -5.97 2.01 -2.31
CA ILE A 124 -7.03 3.02 -2.11
C ILE A 124 -8.30 2.35 -1.57
N PHE A 125 -8.82 1.37 -2.29
CA PHE A 125 -10.04 0.64 -1.91
C PHE A 125 -9.78 -0.82 -1.58
N GLY A 126 -8.62 -1.31 -1.91
CA GLY A 126 -8.19 -2.67 -1.66
C GLY A 126 -6.69 -2.74 -1.86
N VAL A 127 -6.12 -3.93 -1.80
CA VAL A 127 -4.71 -4.12 -2.11
C VAL A 127 -4.58 -4.96 -3.38
N GLY A 128 -3.96 -4.38 -4.39
CA GLY A 128 -3.74 -5.06 -5.66
C GLY A 128 -2.47 -4.57 -6.32
N LEU A 129 -1.99 -5.31 -7.31
CA LEU A 129 -0.83 -4.94 -8.10
C LEU A 129 -1.24 -4.66 -9.53
N SER A 130 -0.65 -3.64 -10.13
CA SER A 130 -0.81 -3.34 -11.55
C SER A 130 0.54 -2.93 -12.14
N ARG A 131 0.64 -3.12 -13.45
CA ARG A 131 1.74 -2.55 -14.21
C ARG A 131 1.19 -1.41 -15.05
N PRO A 132 1.93 -0.30 -15.19
CA PRO A 132 1.44 0.86 -15.95
C PRO A 132 1.00 0.52 -17.37
N VAL A 133 1.64 -0.46 -17.99
CA VAL A 133 1.36 -0.87 -19.37
C VAL A 133 0.07 -1.67 -19.53
N GLU A 134 -0.57 -2.08 -18.45
CA GLU A 134 -1.78 -2.92 -18.49
C GLU A 134 -3.09 -2.13 -18.56
N GLY A 135 -3.02 -0.83 -18.72
CA GLY A 135 -4.20 0.02 -18.84
C GLY A 135 -4.89 0.40 -17.54
N LYS A 136 -4.58 -0.24 -16.45
CA LYS A 136 -5.16 0.07 -15.13
C LYS A 136 -4.65 1.37 -14.55
N TYR A 137 -3.56 1.87 -15.06
CA TYR A 137 -2.94 3.09 -14.57
C TYR A 137 -3.81 4.31 -14.78
N ALA A 138 -4.48 4.40 -15.95
CA ALA A 138 -5.37 5.52 -16.24
C ALA A 138 -6.54 5.57 -15.26
N GLU A 139 -7.10 4.42 -14.89
CA GLU A 139 -8.17 4.32 -13.90
C GLU A 139 -7.67 4.77 -12.54
N LEU A 140 -6.48 4.35 -12.15
CA LEU A 140 -5.88 4.72 -10.88
C LEU A 140 -5.64 6.23 -10.80
N ILE A 141 -5.10 6.84 -11.87
CA ILE A 141 -4.89 8.29 -11.92
C ILE A 141 -6.22 9.02 -11.79
N SER A 142 -7.25 8.61 -12.51
CA SER A 142 -8.57 9.21 -12.42
C SER A 142 -9.11 9.16 -11.00
N THR A 143 -8.95 8.03 -10.33
CA THR A 143 -9.36 7.84 -8.94
C THR A 143 -8.59 8.80 -8.02
N CYS A 144 -7.28 8.90 -8.18
CA CYS A 144 -6.44 9.81 -7.38
C CYS A 144 -6.85 11.26 -7.57
N LEU A 145 -7.14 11.68 -8.79
CA LEU A 145 -7.58 13.04 -9.08
C LEU A 145 -8.90 13.38 -8.41
N LEU A 146 -9.82 12.42 -8.35
CA LEU A 146 -11.09 12.61 -7.65
C LEU A 146 -10.88 12.80 -6.15
N TYR A 147 -9.91 12.14 -5.55
CA TYR A 147 -9.64 12.24 -4.11
C TYR A 147 -8.79 13.44 -3.73
N THR A 148 -7.96 13.92 -4.64
CA THR A 148 -7.04 15.03 -4.34
C THR A 148 -7.56 16.40 -4.78
N SER A 149 -8.62 16.43 -5.56
CA SER A 149 -9.22 17.70 -6.01
C SER A 149 -10.16 18.33 -4.98
#